data_f87b704b29c9d070d6b980227eb0e24c
#
_entry.id   f87b704b29c9d070d6b980227eb0e24c
#
_cell.length_a   1.000
_cell.length_b   1.000
_cell.length_c   1.000
_cell.angle_alpha   90.00
_cell.angle_beta   90.00
_cell.angle_gamma   90.00
#
_symmetry.space_group_name_H-M   'P 1'
#
loop_
_entity.id
_entity.type
_entity.pdbx_description
1 polymer ?
#
loop_
_entity_poly.entity_id
_entity_poly.type
_entity_poly.pdbx_seq_one_letter_code
_entity_poly.pdbx_strand_id
1 'polypeptide(L)'
;MGAAALLIFLAVMVGIAALALLTSVVGPARLLAPPLSVTLAVALGLRLAVMAIAFHHTPYDVALWFRSTGEAVLQHQDPLLVLPRYEWNFLPAMPYVHALELSTGLPWEIAGKLCPLLADLVTTVLVGTLAAPERAARVRWQYAVHPLPLLVVAWHGQIEAPAVALGLAALWAARRGRTGVGGLLLGLAVSVKTWPVLFAPGVLRETPRRRWPLVAATAVLPPLLLLASMPLLLGSDMGRSLRVLGSYRGNTGIWGWTGIQRLAGNVGQGFGGPRIDPYQRMGLIAVLVALGLVVLVFWPRLTGVELTAALMLAFLVVTAGFGSQYLLWPVALLMITGGWRAWVYLTLAAGYAVFFYLVYFPAPSIAADRVLVWGSVLVIAAALLALPWERLRPESRPAGLRSSWRAPPTANDELPI
;
A
#
# COMPACT_ATOMS: atom_id res chain seq x y z
N MET A 1 16.73 18.20 -20.16
CA MET A 1 15.83 19.15 -19.45
C MET A 1 16.48 19.44 -18.10
N GLY A 2 16.65 20.71 -17.68
CA GLY A 2 17.27 21.03 -16.39
C GLY A 2 16.38 20.64 -15.22
N ALA A 3 16.96 20.43 -14.02
CA ALA A 3 16.21 20.02 -12.83
C ALA A 3 15.00 20.93 -12.52
N ALA A 4 15.14 22.24 -12.72
CA ALA A 4 14.04 23.19 -12.52
C ALA A 4 12.87 22.97 -13.51
N ALA A 5 13.14 22.71 -14.78
CA ALA A 5 12.10 22.44 -15.78
C ALA A 5 11.38 21.13 -15.48
N LEU A 6 12.08 20.11 -14.99
CA LEU A 6 11.52 18.85 -14.53
C LEU A 6 10.56 19.05 -13.36
N LEU A 7 10.99 19.78 -12.33
CA LEU A 7 10.16 20.06 -11.15
C LEU A 7 8.90 20.86 -11.52
N ILE A 8 9.03 21.86 -12.39
CA ILE A 8 7.89 22.65 -12.86
C ILE A 8 6.89 21.75 -13.59
N PHE A 9 7.37 20.92 -14.51
CA PHE A 9 6.49 20.04 -15.27
C PHE A 9 5.78 19.03 -14.36
N LEU A 10 6.50 18.44 -13.40
CA LEU A 10 5.91 17.52 -12.42
C LEU A 10 4.88 18.23 -11.55
N ALA A 11 5.17 19.45 -11.09
CA ALA A 11 4.23 20.27 -10.35
C ALA A 11 2.96 20.56 -11.17
N VAL A 12 3.10 20.84 -12.47
CA VAL A 12 1.98 21.02 -13.40
C VAL A 12 1.16 19.74 -13.52
N MET A 13 1.78 18.57 -13.71
CA MET A 13 1.07 17.29 -13.81
C MET A 13 0.34 16.95 -12.52
N VAL A 14 0.98 17.12 -11.36
CA VAL A 14 0.34 16.94 -10.06
C VAL A 14 -0.79 17.95 -9.86
N GLY A 15 -0.60 19.20 -10.27
CA GLY A 15 -1.63 20.23 -10.24
C GLY A 15 -2.85 19.88 -11.09
N ILE A 16 -2.67 19.37 -12.29
CA ILE A 16 -3.74 18.88 -13.16
C ILE A 16 -4.47 17.71 -12.52
N ALA A 17 -3.72 16.73 -11.97
CA ALA A 17 -4.32 15.58 -11.28
C ALA A 17 -5.09 16.02 -10.02
N ALA A 18 -4.56 16.97 -9.25
CA ALA A 18 -5.22 17.54 -8.08
C ALA A 18 -6.49 18.32 -8.47
N LEU A 19 -6.45 19.08 -9.55
CA LEU A 19 -7.61 19.81 -10.07
C LEU A 19 -8.70 18.84 -10.55
N ALA A 20 -8.33 17.80 -11.31
CA ALA A 20 -9.26 16.76 -11.75
C ALA A 20 -9.88 16.02 -10.55
N LEU A 21 -9.10 15.75 -9.51
CA LEU A 21 -9.58 15.18 -8.26
C LEU A 21 -10.55 16.14 -7.54
N LEU A 22 -10.19 17.40 -7.38
CA LEU A 22 -11.02 18.41 -6.73
C LEU A 22 -12.37 18.54 -7.43
N THR A 23 -12.37 18.66 -8.77
CA THR A 23 -13.60 18.71 -9.56
C THR A 23 -14.44 17.43 -9.39
N SER A 24 -13.81 16.27 -9.21
CA SER A 24 -14.51 15.01 -8.97
C SER A 24 -15.16 14.93 -7.59
N VAL A 25 -14.67 15.69 -6.61
CA VAL A 25 -15.25 15.76 -5.26
C VAL A 25 -16.41 16.77 -5.20
N VAL A 26 -16.22 17.94 -5.82
CA VAL A 26 -17.12 19.10 -5.69
C VAL A 26 -18.10 19.24 -6.87
N GLY A 27 -17.78 18.68 -8.03
CA GLY A 27 -18.55 18.84 -9.26
C GLY A 27 -19.83 17.96 -9.36
N PRO A 28 -20.73 18.26 -10.32
CA PRO A 28 -21.96 17.50 -10.52
C PRO A 28 -21.66 16.05 -10.92
N ALA A 29 -22.33 15.11 -10.25
CA ALA A 29 -22.03 13.67 -10.29
C ALA A 29 -21.98 13.05 -11.70
N ARG A 30 -22.72 13.61 -12.68
CA ARG A 30 -22.81 13.07 -14.06
C ARG A 30 -21.60 13.39 -14.94
N LEU A 31 -20.89 14.50 -14.70
CA LEU A 31 -19.73 14.91 -15.51
C LEU A 31 -18.43 14.21 -15.10
N LEU A 32 -18.40 13.54 -13.95
CA LEU A 32 -17.18 13.10 -13.26
C LEU A 32 -17.16 11.60 -12.97
N ALA A 33 -17.95 10.84 -13.70
CA ALA A 33 -17.97 9.37 -13.66
C ALA A 33 -17.78 8.80 -15.08
N PRO A 34 -16.62 9.01 -15.71
CA PRO A 34 -16.38 8.55 -17.07
C PRO A 34 -16.43 7.01 -17.16
N PRO A 35 -16.66 6.46 -18.37
CA PRO A 35 -16.58 5.03 -18.61
C PRO A 35 -15.22 4.46 -18.21
N LEU A 36 -15.17 3.17 -17.89
CA LEU A 36 -13.94 2.50 -17.46
C LEU A 36 -12.80 2.66 -18.47
N SER A 37 -13.09 2.54 -19.77
CA SER A 37 -12.09 2.71 -20.83
C SER A 37 -11.44 4.09 -20.83
N VAL A 38 -12.23 5.15 -20.69
CA VAL A 38 -11.73 6.53 -20.56
C VAL A 38 -10.91 6.70 -19.28
N THR A 39 -11.40 6.17 -18.15
CA THR A 39 -10.68 6.23 -16.89
C THR A 39 -9.32 5.53 -16.99
N LEU A 40 -9.26 4.34 -17.59
CA LEU A 40 -8.00 3.61 -17.76
C LEU A 40 -7.06 4.28 -18.76
N ALA A 41 -7.59 4.85 -19.84
CA ALA A 41 -6.80 5.61 -20.82
C ALA A 41 -6.14 6.84 -20.17
N VAL A 42 -6.91 7.60 -19.36
CA VAL A 42 -6.39 8.75 -18.62
C VAL A 42 -5.40 8.30 -17.54
N ALA A 43 -5.72 7.24 -16.78
CA ALA A 43 -4.81 6.69 -15.79
C ALA A 43 -3.47 6.29 -16.39
N LEU A 44 -3.48 5.55 -17.50
CA LEU A 44 -2.29 5.13 -18.23
C LEU A 44 -1.54 6.33 -18.80
N GLY A 45 -2.24 7.25 -19.48
CA GLY A 45 -1.62 8.43 -20.08
C GLY A 45 -0.89 9.31 -19.07
N LEU A 46 -1.51 9.58 -17.91
CA LEU A 46 -0.87 10.35 -16.83
C LEU A 46 0.38 9.64 -16.29
N ARG A 47 0.33 8.32 -16.08
CA ARG A 47 1.47 7.56 -15.57
C ARG A 47 2.61 7.51 -16.58
N LEU A 48 2.31 7.25 -17.83
CA LEU A 48 3.32 7.26 -18.90
C LEU A 48 3.97 8.64 -19.06
N ALA A 49 3.18 9.72 -18.98
CA ALA A 49 3.71 11.08 -19.01
C ALA A 49 4.67 11.33 -17.84
N VAL A 50 4.29 10.94 -16.61
CA VAL A 50 5.15 11.07 -15.43
C VAL A 50 6.41 10.20 -15.56
N MET A 51 6.29 8.96 -16.05
CA MET A 51 7.44 8.06 -16.29
C MET A 51 8.41 8.66 -17.32
N ALA A 52 7.89 9.23 -18.41
CA ALA A 52 8.72 9.88 -19.44
C ALA A 52 9.50 11.07 -18.89
N ILE A 53 8.89 11.86 -18.00
CA ILE A 53 9.55 12.97 -17.33
C ILE A 53 10.60 12.48 -16.35
N ALA A 54 10.27 11.44 -15.58
CA ALA A 54 11.14 10.84 -14.58
C ALA A 54 12.23 9.93 -15.18
N PHE A 55 12.32 9.79 -16.49
CA PHE A 55 13.20 8.83 -17.15
C PHE A 55 14.67 8.94 -16.70
N HIS A 56 15.19 10.16 -16.58
CA HIS A 56 16.57 10.41 -16.13
C HIS A 56 16.70 10.70 -14.61
N HIS A 57 15.64 10.43 -13.84
CA HIS A 57 15.58 10.74 -12.40
C HIS A 57 15.04 9.54 -11.60
N THR A 58 15.49 8.34 -11.97
CA THR A 58 15.09 7.11 -11.26
C THR A 58 15.63 7.16 -9.82
N PRO A 59 14.77 6.99 -8.81
CA PRO A 59 15.20 6.95 -7.42
C PRO A 59 16.23 5.86 -7.14
N TYR A 60 17.12 6.13 -6.18
CA TYR A 60 18.26 5.28 -5.87
C TYR A 60 17.91 3.82 -5.58
N ASP A 61 16.85 3.58 -4.82
CA ASP A 61 16.37 2.24 -4.48
C ASP A 61 15.87 1.47 -5.71
N VAL A 62 15.20 2.12 -6.64
CA VAL A 62 14.77 1.53 -7.91
C VAL A 62 15.98 1.34 -8.85
N ALA A 63 16.82 2.34 -8.95
CA ALA A 63 17.99 2.31 -9.87
C ALA A 63 19.01 1.24 -9.47
N LEU A 64 19.23 1.05 -8.17
CA LEU A 64 20.26 0.15 -7.64
C LEU A 64 19.66 -1.09 -7.00
N TRP A 65 18.84 -0.96 -5.94
CA TRP A 65 18.42 -2.12 -5.15
C TRP A 65 17.51 -3.07 -5.94
N PHE A 66 16.48 -2.55 -6.58
CA PHE A 66 15.54 -3.38 -7.34
C PHE A 66 16.25 -4.03 -8.52
N ARG A 67 17.05 -3.26 -9.25
CA ARG A 67 17.83 -3.77 -10.38
C ARG A 67 18.81 -4.87 -9.94
N SER A 68 19.63 -4.62 -8.93
CA SER A 68 20.62 -5.58 -8.44
C SER A 68 19.98 -6.90 -7.96
N THR A 69 18.79 -6.85 -7.33
CA THR A 69 18.09 -8.08 -6.94
C THR A 69 17.60 -8.89 -8.13
N GLY A 70 17.16 -8.23 -9.21
CA GLY A 70 16.80 -8.90 -10.47
C GLY A 70 18.03 -9.49 -11.19
N GLU A 71 19.13 -8.74 -11.25
CA GLU A 71 20.39 -9.21 -11.82
C GLU A 71 20.94 -10.43 -11.06
N ALA A 72 20.84 -10.45 -9.72
CA ALA A 72 21.21 -11.59 -8.90
C ALA A 72 20.43 -12.87 -9.28
N VAL A 73 19.12 -12.75 -9.47
CA VAL A 73 18.29 -13.89 -9.91
C VAL A 73 18.75 -14.41 -11.29
N LEU A 74 19.02 -13.52 -12.26
CA LEU A 74 19.51 -13.91 -13.58
C LEU A 74 20.89 -14.61 -13.52
N GLN A 75 21.69 -14.29 -12.51
CA GLN A 75 22.99 -14.90 -12.25
C GLN A 75 22.93 -16.12 -11.32
N HIS A 76 21.72 -16.61 -10.99
CA HIS A 76 21.51 -17.69 -10.02
C HIS A 76 22.11 -17.42 -8.63
N GLN A 77 22.11 -16.14 -8.19
CA GLN A 77 22.59 -15.70 -6.89
C GLN A 77 21.42 -15.37 -5.96
N ASP A 78 21.66 -15.46 -4.64
CA ASP A 78 20.66 -15.09 -3.64
C ASP A 78 20.41 -13.57 -3.62
N PRO A 79 19.23 -13.10 -4.04
CA PRO A 79 18.93 -11.67 -4.10
C PRO A 79 18.87 -10.99 -2.73
N LEU A 80 18.75 -11.75 -1.64
CA LEU A 80 18.74 -11.21 -0.26
C LEU A 80 20.15 -10.90 0.24
N LEU A 81 21.19 -11.36 -0.45
CA LEU A 81 22.58 -11.29 -0.01
C LEU A 81 23.46 -10.38 -0.86
N VAL A 82 22.93 -9.88 -1.98
CA VAL A 82 23.69 -9.00 -2.91
C VAL A 82 23.70 -7.54 -2.47
N LEU A 83 22.82 -7.17 -1.55
CA LEU A 83 22.71 -5.80 -1.02
C LEU A 83 23.10 -5.74 0.46
N PRO A 84 23.48 -4.57 0.99
CA PRO A 84 23.65 -4.35 2.40
C PRO A 84 22.43 -4.75 3.22
N ARG A 85 22.66 -5.16 4.45
CA ARG A 85 21.70 -5.86 5.33
C ARG A 85 20.30 -5.26 5.45
N TYR A 86 20.10 -3.98 5.23
CA TYR A 86 18.81 -3.32 5.45
C TYR A 86 18.18 -2.76 4.17
N GLU A 87 18.78 -3.04 3.02
CA GLU A 87 18.31 -2.48 1.75
C GLU A 87 17.29 -3.36 1.05
N TRP A 88 17.42 -4.70 1.17
CA TRP A 88 16.41 -5.63 0.71
C TRP A 88 16.24 -6.77 1.72
N ASN A 89 15.07 -6.86 2.32
CA ASN A 89 14.71 -7.85 3.33
C ASN A 89 13.25 -8.29 3.19
N PHE A 90 12.81 -8.47 1.94
CA PHE A 90 11.50 -8.99 1.56
C PHE A 90 11.66 -10.34 0.90
N LEU A 91 10.55 -11.10 0.81
CA LEU A 91 10.51 -12.36 0.05
C LEU A 91 10.88 -12.14 -1.42
N PRO A 92 11.39 -13.17 -2.14
CA PRO A 92 11.97 -13.00 -3.47
C PRO A 92 10.96 -12.82 -4.60
N ALA A 93 9.68 -12.59 -4.33
CA ALA A 93 8.68 -12.38 -5.38
C ALA A 93 9.07 -11.27 -6.35
N MET A 94 9.43 -10.10 -5.83
CA MET A 94 9.83 -8.96 -6.67
C MET A 94 11.19 -9.17 -7.35
N PRO A 95 12.24 -9.72 -6.73
CA PRO A 95 13.45 -10.12 -7.44
C PRO A 95 13.19 -10.98 -8.68
N TYR A 96 12.29 -11.96 -8.62
CA TYR A 96 11.89 -12.75 -9.81
C TYR A 96 11.17 -11.91 -10.86
N VAL A 97 10.30 -10.99 -10.45
CA VAL A 97 9.64 -10.02 -11.35
C VAL A 97 10.69 -9.09 -11.99
N HIS A 98 11.63 -8.58 -11.21
CA HIS A 98 12.69 -7.70 -11.72
C HIS A 98 13.63 -8.43 -12.70
N ALA A 99 13.92 -9.72 -12.47
CA ALA A 99 14.64 -10.54 -13.43
C ALA A 99 13.88 -10.66 -14.77
N LEU A 100 12.55 -10.87 -14.72
CA LEU A 100 11.71 -10.88 -15.90
C LEU A 100 11.68 -9.51 -16.61
N GLU A 101 11.56 -8.42 -15.85
CA GLU A 101 11.59 -7.04 -16.36
C GLU A 101 12.92 -6.74 -17.07
N LEU A 102 14.06 -7.12 -16.47
CA LEU A 102 15.39 -7.01 -17.10
C LEU A 102 15.50 -7.80 -18.39
N SER A 103 14.87 -8.98 -18.46
CA SER A 103 14.89 -9.84 -19.65
C SER A 103 14.09 -9.27 -20.83
N THR A 104 13.30 -8.21 -20.64
CA THR A 104 12.55 -7.57 -21.73
C THR A 104 13.44 -6.81 -22.72
N GLY A 105 14.66 -6.47 -22.34
CA GLY A 105 15.56 -5.62 -23.13
C GLY A 105 15.19 -4.12 -23.11
N LEU A 106 14.16 -3.71 -22.41
CA LEU A 106 13.82 -2.30 -22.23
C LEU A 106 14.81 -1.62 -21.26
N PRO A 107 15.03 -0.29 -21.40
CA PRO A 107 15.76 0.47 -20.39
C PRO A 107 15.17 0.25 -19.00
N TRP A 108 16.02 0.09 -17.99
CA TRP A 108 15.56 -0.22 -16.63
C TRP A 108 14.63 0.85 -16.03
N GLU A 109 14.82 2.11 -16.39
CA GLU A 109 14.00 3.25 -16.01
C GLU A 109 12.52 3.09 -16.43
N ILE A 110 12.26 2.23 -17.43
CA ILE A 110 10.91 1.82 -17.89
C ILE A 110 10.57 0.45 -17.32
N ALA A 111 11.44 -0.54 -17.55
CA ALA A 111 11.21 -1.94 -17.22
C ALA A 111 10.84 -2.11 -15.73
N GLY A 112 11.64 -1.55 -14.81
CA GLY A 112 11.43 -1.65 -13.36
C GLY A 112 10.17 -0.92 -12.85
N LYS A 113 9.43 -0.24 -13.72
CA LYS A 113 8.15 0.40 -13.40
C LYS A 113 6.94 -0.32 -14.02
N LEU A 114 7.14 -1.35 -14.85
CA LEU A 114 6.04 -2.02 -15.56
C LEU A 114 5.11 -2.76 -14.59
N CYS A 115 5.65 -3.55 -13.68
CA CYS A 115 4.83 -4.27 -12.69
C CYS A 115 4.05 -3.30 -11.77
N PRO A 116 4.66 -2.28 -11.16
CA PRO A 116 3.94 -1.24 -10.43
C PRO A 116 2.85 -0.55 -11.25
N LEU A 117 3.13 -0.18 -12.51
CA LEU A 117 2.16 0.47 -13.42
C LEU A 117 0.94 -0.43 -13.68
N LEU A 118 1.17 -1.69 -14.08
CA LEU A 118 0.09 -2.63 -14.37
C LEU A 118 -0.76 -2.90 -13.13
N ALA A 119 -0.12 -3.08 -11.97
CA ALA A 119 -0.80 -3.29 -10.71
C ALA A 119 -1.66 -2.09 -10.29
N ASP A 120 -1.21 -0.88 -10.56
CA ASP A 120 -1.95 0.34 -10.25
C ASP A 120 -3.17 0.53 -11.19
N LEU A 121 -3.07 0.15 -12.46
CA LEU A 121 -4.23 0.08 -13.36
C LEU A 121 -5.24 -0.98 -12.88
N VAL A 122 -4.79 -2.14 -12.42
CA VAL A 122 -5.65 -3.15 -11.78
C VAL A 122 -6.30 -2.59 -10.52
N THR A 123 -5.56 -1.85 -9.69
CA THR A 123 -6.12 -1.15 -8.52
C THR A 123 -7.22 -0.17 -8.93
N THR A 124 -7.04 0.58 -10.02
CA THR A 124 -8.08 1.49 -10.58
C THR A 124 -9.39 0.74 -10.90
N VAL A 125 -9.31 -0.50 -11.39
CA VAL A 125 -10.49 -1.34 -11.62
C VAL A 125 -11.09 -1.82 -10.29
N LEU A 126 -10.25 -2.34 -9.39
CA LEU A 126 -10.67 -2.96 -8.14
C LEU A 126 -11.36 -1.98 -7.19
N VAL A 127 -10.91 -0.73 -7.11
CA VAL A 127 -11.57 0.28 -6.26
C VAL A 127 -13.02 0.49 -6.63
N GLY A 128 -13.35 0.46 -7.94
CA GLY A 128 -14.73 0.55 -8.39
C GLY A 128 -15.54 -0.73 -8.16
N THR A 129 -14.92 -1.91 -8.22
CA THR A 129 -15.61 -3.18 -7.98
C THR A 129 -15.89 -3.43 -6.50
N LEU A 130 -15.12 -2.81 -5.61
CA LEU A 130 -15.28 -2.88 -4.15
C LEU A 130 -16.14 -1.76 -3.58
N ALA A 131 -16.30 -0.66 -4.30
CA ALA A 131 -17.18 0.44 -3.93
C ALA A 131 -18.67 0.10 -4.15
N ALA A 132 -19.56 0.90 -3.56
CA ALA A 132 -20.99 0.82 -3.85
C ALA A 132 -21.23 1.14 -5.34
N PRO A 133 -22.19 0.43 -6.01
CA PRO A 133 -22.38 0.52 -7.47
C PRO A 133 -22.58 1.96 -7.99
N GLU A 134 -23.32 2.78 -7.25
CA GLU A 134 -23.61 4.18 -7.60
C GLU A 134 -22.39 5.09 -7.52
N ARG A 135 -21.36 4.67 -6.79
CA ARG A 135 -20.10 5.39 -6.63
C ARG A 135 -18.95 4.83 -7.46
N ALA A 136 -19.13 3.64 -8.03
CA ALA A 136 -18.06 2.84 -8.65
C ALA A 136 -17.24 3.63 -9.71
N ALA A 137 -17.91 4.27 -10.67
CA ALA A 137 -17.23 5.04 -11.72
C ALA A 137 -16.48 6.25 -11.16
N ARG A 138 -17.12 6.98 -10.22
CA ARG A 138 -16.52 8.14 -9.56
C ARG A 138 -15.27 7.77 -8.76
N VAL A 139 -15.32 6.68 -8.00
CA VAL A 139 -14.18 6.21 -7.19
C VAL A 139 -13.01 5.78 -8.07
N ARG A 140 -13.28 5.10 -9.20
CA ARG A 140 -12.24 4.77 -10.20
C ARG A 140 -11.56 6.02 -10.73
N TRP A 141 -12.36 7.04 -11.14
CA TRP A 141 -11.84 8.30 -11.64
C TRP A 141 -10.99 9.01 -10.59
N GLN A 142 -11.50 9.13 -9.37
CA GLN A 142 -10.78 9.74 -8.25
C GLN A 142 -9.44 9.08 -7.99
N TYR A 143 -9.38 7.74 -7.99
CA TYR A 143 -8.13 7.01 -7.84
C TYR A 143 -7.18 7.22 -9.04
N ALA A 144 -7.70 7.15 -10.25
CA ALA A 144 -6.92 7.29 -11.49
C ALA A 144 -6.14 8.61 -11.57
N VAL A 145 -6.72 9.71 -11.08
CA VAL A 145 -6.14 11.05 -11.13
C VAL A 145 -5.48 11.50 -9.81
N HIS A 146 -5.49 10.66 -8.77
CA HIS A 146 -4.96 11.04 -7.47
C HIS A 146 -3.44 11.20 -7.50
N PRO A 147 -2.87 12.27 -6.88
CA PRO A 147 -1.42 12.53 -6.91
C PRO A 147 -0.55 11.42 -6.29
N LEU A 148 -1.02 10.77 -5.21
CA LEU A 148 -0.24 9.73 -4.52
C LEU A 148 0.13 8.54 -5.42
N PRO A 149 -0.79 7.87 -6.14
CA PRO A 149 -0.43 6.84 -7.11
C PRO A 149 0.53 7.35 -8.20
N LEU A 150 0.33 8.58 -8.70
CA LEU A 150 1.23 9.15 -9.72
C LEU A 150 2.66 9.28 -9.19
N LEU A 151 2.83 9.78 -7.97
CA LEU A 151 4.15 9.97 -7.36
C LEU A 151 4.79 8.64 -6.94
N VAL A 152 4.05 7.76 -6.27
CA VAL A 152 4.60 6.52 -5.73
C VAL A 152 4.85 5.48 -6.82
N VAL A 153 3.96 5.39 -7.82
CA VAL A 153 4.03 4.38 -8.88
C VAL A 153 4.81 4.87 -10.08
N ALA A 154 4.40 5.98 -10.70
CA ALA A 154 4.95 6.41 -11.97
C ALA A 154 6.25 7.20 -11.82
N TRP A 155 6.33 8.09 -10.83
CA TRP A 155 7.57 8.82 -10.55
C TRP A 155 8.60 7.92 -9.86
N HIS A 156 8.23 7.34 -8.71
CA HIS A 156 9.17 6.54 -7.91
C HIS A 156 9.39 5.14 -8.50
N GLY A 157 8.33 4.41 -8.86
CA GLY A 157 8.41 3.00 -9.30
C GLY A 157 8.36 2.01 -8.13
N GLN A 158 7.64 2.36 -7.05
CA GLN A 158 7.60 1.53 -5.83
C GLN A 158 6.74 0.29 -5.97
N ILE A 159 7.17 -0.79 -5.33
CA ILE A 159 6.51 -2.10 -5.30
C ILE A 159 5.28 -2.17 -4.37
N GLU A 160 4.86 -1.06 -3.81
CA GLU A 160 3.61 -0.95 -3.05
C GLU A 160 2.37 -1.24 -3.91
N ALA A 161 2.37 -0.82 -5.18
CA ALA A 161 1.22 -0.98 -6.05
C ALA A 161 0.81 -2.45 -6.27
N PRO A 162 1.70 -3.40 -6.62
CA PRO A 162 1.34 -4.81 -6.70
C PRO A 162 0.89 -5.38 -5.35
N ALA A 163 1.45 -4.95 -4.23
CA ALA A 163 1.01 -5.37 -2.91
C ALA A 163 -0.41 -4.90 -2.59
N VAL A 164 -0.76 -3.63 -2.92
CA VAL A 164 -2.12 -3.07 -2.78
C VAL A 164 -3.10 -3.79 -3.70
N ALA A 165 -2.75 -3.96 -4.98
CA ALA A 165 -3.62 -4.61 -5.96
C ALA A 165 -3.99 -6.04 -5.55
N LEU A 166 -2.99 -6.83 -5.14
CA LEU A 166 -3.20 -8.20 -4.66
C LEU A 166 -4.02 -8.25 -3.37
N GLY A 167 -3.78 -7.33 -2.42
CA GLY A 167 -4.56 -7.22 -1.19
C GLY A 167 -6.03 -6.86 -1.45
N LEU A 168 -6.30 -5.90 -2.34
CA LEU A 168 -7.67 -5.56 -2.77
C LEU A 168 -8.33 -6.71 -3.51
N ALA A 169 -7.59 -7.42 -4.39
CA ALA A 169 -8.10 -8.60 -5.08
C ALA A 169 -8.41 -9.74 -4.10
N ALA A 170 -7.64 -9.89 -3.01
CA ALA A 170 -7.93 -10.84 -1.94
C ALA A 170 -9.24 -10.52 -1.22
N LEU A 171 -9.48 -9.25 -0.86
CA LEU A 171 -10.75 -8.78 -0.30
C LEU A 171 -11.91 -9.01 -1.27
N TRP A 172 -11.74 -8.68 -2.55
CA TRP A 172 -12.75 -8.91 -3.57
C TRP A 172 -13.09 -10.39 -3.72
N ALA A 173 -12.09 -11.27 -3.78
CA ALA A 173 -12.30 -12.71 -3.89
C ALA A 173 -13.03 -13.28 -2.65
N ALA A 174 -12.64 -12.84 -1.45
CA ALA A 174 -13.30 -13.22 -0.20
C ALA A 174 -14.77 -12.82 -0.18
N ARG A 175 -15.11 -11.56 -0.56
CA ARG A 175 -16.49 -11.08 -0.70
C ARG A 175 -17.32 -11.87 -1.69
N ARG A 176 -16.70 -12.43 -2.73
CA ARG A 176 -17.34 -13.30 -3.74
C ARG A 176 -17.42 -14.77 -3.30
N GLY A 177 -17.05 -15.08 -2.05
CA GLY A 177 -17.05 -16.46 -1.52
C GLY A 177 -15.92 -17.34 -2.07
N ARG A 178 -14.99 -16.78 -2.89
CA ARG A 178 -13.82 -17.46 -3.46
C ARG A 178 -12.68 -17.53 -2.44
N THR A 179 -12.93 -18.19 -1.32
CA THR A 179 -12.08 -18.14 -0.11
C THR A 179 -10.64 -18.58 -0.38
N GLY A 180 -10.43 -19.70 -1.09
CA GLY A 180 -9.07 -20.19 -1.41
C GLY A 180 -8.30 -19.21 -2.30
N VAL A 181 -8.97 -18.61 -3.30
CA VAL A 181 -8.38 -17.57 -4.16
C VAL A 181 -8.03 -16.34 -3.33
N GLY A 182 -8.92 -15.94 -2.39
CA GLY A 182 -8.66 -14.81 -1.48
C GLY A 182 -7.41 -15.04 -0.63
N GLY A 183 -7.24 -16.25 -0.07
CA GLY A 183 -6.03 -16.62 0.67
C GLY A 183 -4.79 -16.62 -0.22
N LEU A 184 -4.85 -17.22 -1.42
CA LEU A 184 -3.73 -17.26 -2.36
C LEU A 184 -3.25 -15.85 -2.75
N LEU A 185 -4.19 -14.95 -3.10
CA LEU A 185 -3.89 -13.55 -3.43
C LEU A 185 -3.29 -12.79 -2.25
N LEU A 186 -3.79 -13.05 -1.02
CA LEU A 186 -3.19 -12.50 0.21
C LEU A 186 -1.74 -12.98 0.38
N GLY A 187 -1.49 -14.27 0.18
CA GLY A 187 -0.14 -14.85 0.24
C GLY A 187 0.80 -14.25 -0.79
N LEU A 188 0.34 -14.04 -2.02
CA LEU A 188 1.10 -13.34 -3.06
C LEU A 188 1.38 -11.89 -2.67
N ALA A 189 0.40 -11.17 -2.10
CA ALA A 189 0.60 -9.80 -1.62
C ALA A 189 1.68 -9.73 -0.52
N VAL A 190 1.64 -10.65 0.46
CA VAL A 190 2.65 -10.77 1.52
C VAL A 190 4.02 -11.15 0.95
N SER A 191 4.05 -11.89 -0.17
CA SER A 191 5.29 -12.26 -0.85
C SER A 191 5.95 -11.10 -1.59
N VAL A 192 5.19 -10.11 -2.04
CA VAL A 192 5.71 -8.85 -2.59
C VAL A 192 6.38 -8.03 -1.49
N LYS A 193 5.70 -7.87 -0.38
CA LYS A 193 6.15 -7.14 0.83
C LYS A 193 5.42 -7.70 2.04
N THR A 194 5.96 -7.57 3.25
CA THR A 194 5.36 -8.18 4.46
C THR A 194 4.13 -7.45 4.98
N TRP A 195 4.06 -6.12 4.80
CA TRP A 195 2.97 -5.29 5.34
C TRP A 195 1.54 -5.65 4.84
N PRO A 196 1.32 -6.27 3.65
CA PRO A 196 -0.01 -6.72 3.23
C PRO A 196 -0.66 -7.75 4.16
N VAL A 197 0.06 -8.29 5.14
CA VAL A 197 -0.56 -9.04 6.25
C VAL A 197 -1.68 -8.25 6.93
N LEU A 198 -1.68 -6.91 6.84
CA LEU A 198 -2.75 -6.04 7.33
C LEU A 198 -4.10 -6.25 6.60
N PHE A 199 -4.10 -6.87 5.42
CA PHE A 199 -5.32 -7.30 4.75
C PHE A 199 -5.92 -8.58 5.36
N ALA A 200 -5.14 -9.40 6.07
CA ALA A 200 -5.59 -10.68 6.59
C ALA A 200 -6.84 -10.58 7.48
N PRO A 201 -6.92 -9.66 8.47
CA PRO A 201 -8.13 -9.48 9.26
C PRO A 201 -9.35 -9.11 8.39
N GLY A 202 -9.16 -8.26 7.38
CA GLY A 202 -10.21 -7.90 6.44
C GLY A 202 -10.71 -9.08 5.61
N VAL A 203 -9.80 -9.89 5.06
CA VAL A 203 -10.13 -11.12 4.30
C VAL A 203 -10.85 -12.13 5.18
N LEU A 204 -10.38 -12.35 6.40
CA LEU A 204 -11.02 -13.23 7.38
C LEU A 204 -12.41 -12.71 7.78
N ARG A 205 -12.59 -11.39 7.88
CA ARG A 205 -13.88 -10.76 8.19
C ARG A 205 -14.93 -10.99 7.11
N GLU A 206 -14.53 -11.04 5.84
CA GLU A 206 -15.38 -11.32 4.68
C GLU A 206 -15.58 -12.85 4.47
N THR A 207 -14.92 -13.69 5.27
CA THR A 207 -14.94 -15.16 5.11
C THR A 207 -15.65 -15.84 6.26
N PRO A 208 -16.54 -16.82 6.03
CA PRO A 208 -17.13 -17.63 7.08
C PRO A 208 -16.07 -18.34 7.94
N ARG A 209 -16.21 -18.32 9.27
CA ARG A 209 -15.19 -18.86 10.20
C ARG A 209 -14.73 -20.28 9.88
N ARG A 210 -15.66 -21.16 9.45
CA ARG A 210 -15.35 -22.54 9.05
C ARG A 210 -14.33 -22.64 7.90
N ARG A 211 -14.14 -21.57 7.11
CA ARG A 211 -13.20 -21.52 5.98
C ARG A 211 -11.89 -20.77 6.30
N TRP A 212 -11.71 -20.28 7.51
CA TRP A 212 -10.47 -19.62 7.93
C TRP A 212 -9.23 -20.50 7.76
N PRO A 213 -9.27 -21.84 8.09
CA PRO A 213 -8.13 -22.72 7.83
C PRO A 213 -7.75 -22.77 6.35
N LEU A 214 -8.72 -22.73 5.43
CA LEU A 214 -8.47 -22.69 4.00
C LEU A 214 -7.78 -21.36 3.58
N VAL A 215 -8.23 -20.20 4.12
CA VAL A 215 -7.56 -18.92 3.90
C VAL A 215 -6.12 -19.00 4.38
N ALA A 216 -5.89 -19.48 5.60
CA ALA A 216 -4.56 -19.60 6.16
C ALA A 216 -3.65 -20.51 5.33
N ALA A 217 -4.12 -21.71 4.97
CA ALA A 217 -3.35 -22.67 4.17
C ALA A 217 -2.98 -22.09 2.80
N THR A 218 -3.95 -21.48 2.10
CA THR A 218 -3.68 -20.90 0.78
C THR A 218 -2.87 -19.61 0.85
N ALA A 219 -2.94 -18.83 1.93
CA ALA A 219 -2.12 -17.63 2.11
C ALA A 219 -0.65 -17.96 2.46
N VAL A 220 -0.40 -19.06 3.13
CA VAL A 220 0.97 -19.50 3.46
C VAL A 220 1.68 -20.13 2.26
N LEU A 221 0.93 -20.70 1.32
CA LEU A 221 1.50 -21.43 0.17
C LEU A 221 2.46 -20.60 -0.70
N PRO A 222 2.13 -19.39 -1.20
CA PRO A 222 3.06 -18.60 -2.02
C PRO A 222 4.36 -18.23 -1.30
N PRO A 223 4.37 -17.70 -0.06
CA PRO A 223 5.59 -17.46 0.68
C PRO A 223 6.47 -18.71 0.85
N LEU A 224 5.86 -19.86 1.14
CA LEU A 224 6.60 -21.12 1.30
C LEU A 224 7.22 -21.60 -0.02
N LEU A 225 6.48 -21.53 -1.13
CA LEU A 225 7.00 -21.91 -2.45
C LEU A 225 8.17 -21.00 -2.87
N LEU A 226 8.05 -19.69 -2.62
CA LEU A 226 9.12 -18.74 -2.91
C LEU A 226 10.35 -18.97 -2.03
N LEU A 227 10.17 -19.22 -0.74
CA LEU A 227 11.28 -19.59 0.13
C LEU A 227 11.94 -20.89 -0.30
N ALA A 228 11.15 -21.92 -0.67
CA ALA A 228 11.67 -23.19 -1.15
C ALA A 228 12.40 -23.07 -2.51
N SER A 229 11.98 -22.13 -3.37
CA SER A 229 12.65 -21.89 -4.66
C SER A 229 14.07 -21.32 -4.50
N MET A 230 14.36 -20.60 -3.42
CA MET A 230 15.67 -19.96 -3.22
C MET A 230 16.84 -20.97 -3.17
N PRO A 231 16.85 -22.00 -2.29
CA PRO A 231 17.93 -22.99 -2.33
C PRO A 231 17.92 -23.82 -3.60
N LEU A 232 16.75 -24.09 -4.20
CA LEU A 232 16.62 -24.95 -5.38
C LEU A 232 17.09 -24.28 -6.68
N LEU A 233 16.80 -22.96 -6.84
CA LEU A 233 17.08 -22.24 -8.07
C LEU A 233 18.27 -21.30 -7.97
N LEU A 234 18.56 -20.80 -6.77
CA LEU A 234 19.56 -19.76 -6.53
C LEU A 234 20.72 -20.20 -5.61
N GLY A 235 20.71 -21.47 -5.17
CA GLY A 235 21.75 -22.00 -4.28
C GLY A 235 21.83 -21.29 -2.91
N SER A 236 20.75 -20.66 -2.45
CA SER A 236 20.74 -19.84 -1.24
C SER A 236 20.95 -20.65 0.04
N ASP A 237 21.73 -20.10 0.98
CA ASP A 237 21.74 -20.56 2.38
C ASP A 237 20.46 -20.07 3.08
N MET A 238 19.51 -20.97 3.27
CA MET A 238 18.22 -20.65 3.88
C MET A 238 18.37 -20.01 5.28
N GLY A 239 19.32 -20.49 6.09
CA GLY A 239 19.53 -19.95 7.43
C GLY A 239 19.99 -18.48 7.40
N ARG A 240 20.83 -18.13 6.42
CA ARG A 240 21.31 -16.77 6.20
C ARG A 240 20.19 -15.88 5.63
N SER A 241 19.44 -16.38 4.65
CA SER A 241 18.32 -15.66 4.04
C SER A 241 17.22 -15.35 5.05
N LEU A 242 16.85 -16.29 5.92
CA LEU A 242 15.88 -16.07 7.00
C LEU A 242 16.35 -15.03 8.01
N ARG A 243 17.64 -14.96 8.32
CA ARG A 243 18.19 -13.88 9.19
C ARG A 243 18.05 -12.50 8.53
N VAL A 244 18.25 -12.39 7.20
CA VAL A 244 18.07 -11.14 6.47
C VAL A 244 16.60 -10.75 6.48
N LEU A 245 15.68 -11.66 6.15
CA LEU A 245 14.23 -11.41 6.20
C LEU A 245 13.77 -10.93 7.58
N GLY A 246 14.31 -11.51 8.67
CA GLY A 246 14.01 -11.09 10.04
C GLY A 246 14.66 -9.76 10.46
N SER A 247 15.51 -9.18 9.63
CA SER A 247 16.25 -7.94 9.94
C SER A 247 15.57 -6.66 9.45
N TYR A 248 14.31 -6.72 8.99
CA TYR A 248 13.61 -5.54 8.47
C TYR A 248 13.65 -4.36 9.43
N ARG A 249 13.97 -3.19 8.87
CA ARG A 249 13.98 -1.92 9.60
C ARG A 249 13.51 -0.78 8.70
N GLY A 250 12.56 0.01 9.18
CA GLY A 250 12.13 1.23 8.50
C GLY A 250 13.07 2.41 8.81
N ASN A 251 13.10 3.41 7.94
CA ASN A 251 13.85 4.64 8.20
C ASN A 251 13.21 5.41 9.37
N THR A 252 13.93 5.56 10.46
CA THR A 252 13.48 6.19 11.71
C THR A 252 13.90 7.66 11.74
N GLY A 253 13.16 8.50 12.47
CA GLY A 253 13.52 9.90 12.70
C GLY A 253 13.00 10.88 11.65
N ILE A 254 12.14 10.45 10.72
CA ILE A 254 11.55 11.35 9.71
C ILE A 254 10.01 11.44 9.80
N TRP A 255 9.38 10.67 10.69
CA TRP A 255 7.93 10.53 10.75
C TRP A 255 7.42 10.60 12.19
N GLY A 256 6.32 11.34 12.38
CA GLY A 256 5.55 11.38 13.62
C GLY A 256 6.40 11.58 14.86
N TRP A 257 6.17 10.77 15.88
CA TRP A 257 6.84 10.86 17.16
C TRP A 257 8.37 10.68 17.09
N THR A 258 8.88 9.83 16.21
CA THR A 258 10.33 9.66 16.03
C THR A 258 10.95 10.86 15.32
N GLY A 259 10.24 11.51 14.42
CA GLY A 259 10.64 12.77 13.81
C GLY A 259 10.77 13.89 14.84
N ILE A 260 9.77 14.02 15.73
CA ILE A 260 9.80 14.98 16.85
C ILE A 260 10.99 14.70 17.77
N GLN A 261 11.21 13.44 18.15
CA GLN A 261 12.35 13.04 18.98
C GLN A 261 13.70 13.35 18.31
N ARG A 262 13.77 13.24 16.97
CA ARG A 262 14.97 13.65 16.23
C ARG A 262 15.19 15.15 16.28
N LEU A 263 14.15 15.95 16.10
CA LEU A 263 14.28 17.41 16.22
C LEU A 263 14.69 17.86 17.64
N ALA A 264 14.32 17.06 18.66
CA ALA A 264 14.77 17.25 20.06
C ALA A 264 16.19 16.69 20.34
N GLY A 265 16.85 16.07 19.37
CA GLY A 265 18.19 15.51 19.52
C GLY A 265 18.26 14.14 20.19
N ASN A 266 17.13 13.49 20.49
CA ASN A 266 17.06 12.23 21.22
C ASN A 266 17.27 10.99 20.34
N VAL A 267 16.93 11.04 19.06
CA VAL A 267 17.07 9.93 18.10
C VAL A 267 17.83 10.37 16.85
N GLY A 268 18.55 9.43 16.22
CA GLY A 268 19.16 9.63 14.91
C GLY A 268 18.17 9.41 13.75
N GLN A 269 18.63 9.68 12.52
CA GLN A 269 17.93 9.30 11.30
C GLN A 269 18.61 8.09 10.66
N GLY A 270 17.83 7.11 10.21
CA GLY A 270 18.35 5.95 9.48
C GLY A 270 17.68 4.62 9.84
N PHE A 271 18.33 3.53 9.44
CA PHE A 271 17.78 2.18 9.54
C PHE A 271 18.27 1.39 10.77
N GLY A 272 19.21 1.90 11.54
CA GLY A 272 19.74 1.22 12.75
C GLY A 272 20.86 1.97 13.43
N GLY A 273 21.22 1.50 14.61
CA GLY A 273 22.29 2.02 15.44
C GLY A 273 21.86 2.32 16.89
N PRO A 274 22.80 2.63 17.80
CA PRO A 274 22.51 2.75 19.23
C PRO A 274 21.43 3.78 19.58
N ARG A 275 21.31 4.86 18.77
CA ARG A 275 20.31 5.93 18.97
C ARG A 275 19.00 5.70 18.20
N ILE A 276 18.88 4.59 17.46
CA ILE A 276 17.74 4.25 16.62
C ILE A 276 17.04 2.97 17.10
N ASP A 277 17.83 1.93 17.41
CA ASP A 277 17.32 0.60 17.74
C ASP A 277 16.29 0.56 18.88
N PRO A 278 16.45 1.31 19.98
CA PRO A 278 15.43 1.34 21.04
C PRO A 278 14.08 1.86 20.53
N TYR A 279 14.09 2.92 19.71
CA TYR A 279 12.88 3.51 19.15
C TYR A 279 12.17 2.58 18.16
N GLN A 280 12.93 1.80 17.38
CA GLN A 280 12.35 0.80 16.47
C GLN A 280 11.67 -0.34 17.25
N ARG A 281 12.29 -0.81 18.35
CA ARG A 281 11.66 -1.82 19.23
C ARG A 281 10.39 -1.29 19.87
N MET A 282 10.41 -0.05 20.40
CA MET A 282 9.21 0.60 20.94
C MET A 282 8.13 0.75 19.87
N GLY A 283 8.50 1.16 18.66
CA GLY A 283 7.59 1.30 17.53
C GLY A 283 6.96 -0.03 17.12
N LEU A 284 7.72 -1.13 17.11
CA LEU A 284 7.17 -2.46 16.84
C LEU A 284 6.12 -2.85 17.88
N ILE A 285 6.41 -2.67 19.16
CA ILE A 285 5.45 -2.94 20.25
C ILE A 285 4.20 -2.07 20.09
N ALA A 286 4.39 -0.76 19.84
CA ALA A 286 3.28 0.17 19.63
C ALA A 286 2.39 -0.25 18.43
N VAL A 287 3.00 -0.68 17.32
CA VAL A 287 2.28 -1.21 16.15
C VAL A 287 1.48 -2.44 16.52
N LEU A 288 2.07 -3.45 17.17
CA LEU A 288 1.37 -4.67 17.55
C LEU A 288 0.19 -4.39 18.48
N VAL A 289 0.39 -3.52 19.48
CA VAL A 289 -0.68 -3.10 20.40
C VAL A 289 -1.78 -2.35 19.66
N ALA A 290 -1.45 -1.37 18.83
CA ALA A 290 -2.43 -0.58 18.09
C ALA A 290 -3.26 -1.45 17.14
N LEU A 291 -2.62 -2.33 16.38
CA LEU A 291 -3.30 -3.26 15.48
C LEU A 291 -4.20 -4.24 16.25
N GLY A 292 -3.72 -4.77 17.38
CA GLY A 292 -4.52 -5.61 18.27
C GLY A 292 -5.75 -4.89 18.79
N LEU A 293 -5.60 -3.65 19.26
CA LEU A 293 -6.71 -2.80 19.72
C LEU A 293 -7.72 -2.52 18.59
N VAL A 294 -7.27 -2.20 17.39
CA VAL A 294 -8.16 -1.99 16.23
C VAL A 294 -8.97 -3.27 15.95
N VAL A 295 -8.32 -4.43 15.94
CA VAL A 295 -9.02 -5.70 15.72
C VAL A 295 -10.04 -5.95 16.85
N LEU A 296 -9.63 -5.85 18.11
CA LEU A 296 -10.51 -6.11 19.26
C LEU A 296 -11.75 -5.19 19.28
N VAL A 297 -11.53 -3.90 19.04
CA VAL A 297 -12.58 -2.88 19.14
C VAL A 297 -13.49 -2.87 17.92
N PHE A 298 -12.92 -2.98 16.72
CA PHE A 298 -13.64 -2.72 15.47
C PHE A 298 -14.08 -3.98 14.71
N TRP A 299 -13.51 -5.16 15.02
CA TRP A 299 -13.88 -6.40 14.34
C TRP A 299 -15.40 -6.62 14.19
N PRO A 300 -16.22 -6.52 15.26
CA PRO A 300 -17.65 -6.77 15.14
C PRO A 300 -18.43 -5.68 14.40
N ARG A 301 -17.81 -4.53 14.12
CA ARG A 301 -18.47 -3.30 13.66
C ARG A 301 -18.18 -2.93 12.22
N LEU A 302 -17.03 -3.39 11.68
CA LEU A 302 -16.54 -3.00 10.38
C LEU A 302 -16.68 -4.10 9.34
N THR A 303 -16.83 -3.70 8.06
CA THR A 303 -16.61 -4.58 6.91
C THR A 303 -15.11 -4.87 6.75
N GLY A 304 -14.75 -5.86 5.93
CA GLY A 304 -13.35 -6.19 5.69
C GLY A 304 -12.53 -5.03 5.12
N VAL A 305 -13.13 -4.20 4.24
CA VAL A 305 -12.49 -3.00 3.67
C VAL A 305 -12.26 -1.93 4.73
N GLU A 306 -13.27 -1.62 5.53
CA GLU A 306 -13.17 -0.63 6.62
C GLU A 306 -12.14 -1.06 7.67
N LEU A 307 -12.13 -2.33 8.04
CA LEU A 307 -11.17 -2.89 9.01
C LEU A 307 -9.74 -2.80 8.50
N THR A 308 -9.50 -3.17 7.24
CA THR A 308 -8.18 -3.06 6.62
C THR A 308 -7.71 -1.61 6.56
N ALA A 309 -8.58 -0.67 6.18
CA ALA A 309 -8.27 0.77 6.19
C ALA A 309 -7.89 1.25 7.60
N ALA A 310 -8.66 0.87 8.62
CA ALA A 310 -8.39 1.23 10.00
C ALA A 310 -7.04 0.68 10.50
N LEU A 311 -6.68 -0.55 10.12
CA LEU A 311 -5.38 -1.14 10.46
C LEU A 311 -4.22 -0.40 9.83
N MET A 312 -4.33 -0.01 8.54
CA MET A 312 -3.29 0.76 7.86
C MET A 312 -3.13 2.17 8.46
N LEU A 313 -4.24 2.84 8.77
CA LEU A 313 -4.20 4.14 9.44
C LEU A 313 -3.57 4.04 10.82
N ALA A 314 -3.96 3.04 11.63
CA ALA A 314 -3.37 2.83 12.96
C ALA A 314 -1.87 2.53 12.89
N PHE A 315 -1.44 1.73 11.90
CA PHE A 315 -0.01 1.52 11.63
C PHE A 315 0.72 2.84 11.38
N LEU A 316 0.21 3.69 10.50
CA LEU A 316 0.83 4.98 10.17
C LEU A 316 0.92 5.92 11.37
N VAL A 317 -0.05 5.86 12.28
CA VAL A 317 -0.07 6.69 13.51
C VAL A 317 1.08 6.34 14.45
N VAL A 318 1.40 5.06 14.61
CA VAL A 318 2.31 4.60 15.68
C VAL A 318 3.67 4.12 15.20
N THR A 319 3.85 3.89 13.88
CA THR A 319 5.11 3.34 13.36
C THR A 319 6.31 4.24 13.68
N ALA A 320 7.43 3.62 14.07
CA ALA A 320 8.69 4.33 14.26
C ALA A 320 9.46 4.52 12.94
N GLY A 321 9.35 3.55 12.04
CA GLY A 321 10.00 3.60 10.74
C GLY A 321 9.02 3.96 9.63
N PHE A 322 9.44 4.77 8.67
CA PHE A 322 8.58 5.32 7.63
C PHE A 322 9.27 5.36 6.27
N GLY A 323 8.48 5.16 5.23
CA GLY A 323 8.78 5.47 3.86
C GLY A 323 7.60 6.24 3.26
N SER A 324 7.86 7.26 2.43
CA SER A 324 6.81 8.09 1.82
C SER A 324 5.78 7.29 1.03
N GLN A 325 6.18 6.15 0.49
CA GLN A 325 5.33 5.19 -0.21
C GLN A 325 4.26 4.53 0.68
N TYR A 326 4.42 4.53 2.02
CA TYR A 326 3.42 3.96 2.94
C TYR A 326 2.10 4.75 2.93
N LEU A 327 2.14 6.01 2.54
CA LEU A 327 0.95 6.84 2.39
C LEU A 327 -0.03 6.29 1.33
N LEU A 328 0.46 5.50 0.36
CA LEU A 328 -0.36 4.88 -0.66
C LEU A 328 -1.28 3.77 -0.11
N TRP A 329 -0.87 3.09 0.97
CA TRP A 329 -1.54 1.88 1.43
C TRP A 329 -3.03 2.04 1.72
N PRO A 330 -3.49 3.05 2.50
CA PRO A 330 -4.91 3.21 2.78
C PRO A 330 -5.70 3.94 1.67
N VAL A 331 -5.02 4.52 0.65
CA VAL A 331 -5.66 5.41 -0.34
C VAL A 331 -6.86 4.75 -1.02
N ALA A 332 -6.65 3.58 -1.62
CA ALA A 332 -7.69 2.85 -2.32
C ALA A 332 -8.88 2.51 -1.40
N LEU A 333 -8.59 2.04 -0.19
CA LEU A 333 -9.60 1.65 0.80
C LEU A 333 -10.41 2.86 1.29
N LEU A 334 -9.75 3.99 1.55
CA LEU A 334 -10.39 5.23 1.96
C LEU A 334 -11.28 5.83 0.87
N MET A 335 -10.90 5.69 -0.40
CA MET A 335 -11.75 6.09 -1.53
C MET A 335 -12.99 5.19 -1.63
N ILE A 336 -12.85 3.88 -1.41
CA ILE A 336 -13.96 2.92 -1.40
C ILE A 336 -14.94 3.26 -0.27
N THR A 337 -14.45 3.49 0.95
CA THR A 337 -15.29 3.81 2.10
C THR A 337 -15.88 5.22 1.99
N GLY A 338 -15.09 6.18 1.56
CA GLY A 338 -15.50 7.58 1.35
C GLY A 338 -15.65 8.36 2.66
N GLY A 339 -16.37 9.49 2.56
CA GLY A 339 -16.62 10.40 3.66
C GLY A 339 -15.57 11.53 3.75
N TRP A 340 -15.97 12.68 4.34
CA TRP A 340 -15.12 13.87 4.40
C TRP A 340 -13.80 13.65 5.17
N ARG A 341 -13.83 12.81 6.22
CA ARG A 341 -12.63 12.48 7.03
C ARG A 341 -11.58 11.74 6.21
N ALA A 342 -12.01 10.79 5.36
CA ALA A 342 -11.12 10.12 4.42
C ALA A 342 -10.46 11.14 3.47
N TRP A 343 -11.23 12.12 2.98
CA TRP A 343 -10.71 13.18 2.10
C TRP A 343 -9.71 14.11 2.78
N VAL A 344 -9.87 14.41 4.07
CA VAL A 344 -8.86 15.15 4.83
C VAL A 344 -7.52 14.40 4.82
N TYR A 345 -7.55 13.09 5.12
CA TYR A 345 -6.33 12.28 5.03
C TYR A 345 -5.75 12.26 3.60
N LEU A 346 -6.57 11.96 2.59
CA LEU A 346 -6.14 11.85 1.20
C LEU A 346 -5.47 13.15 0.71
N THR A 347 -6.03 14.30 1.06
CA THR A 347 -5.50 15.61 0.68
C THR A 347 -4.17 15.92 1.39
N LEU A 348 -4.11 15.74 2.70
CA LEU A 348 -2.89 16.02 3.46
C LEU A 348 -1.76 15.04 3.13
N ALA A 349 -2.07 13.76 2.93
CA ALA A 349 -1.10 12.75 2.50
C ALA A 349 -0.57 13.04 1.09
N ALA A 350 -1.43 13.49 0.16
CA ALA A 350 -1.00 13.92 -1.16
C ALA A 350 -0.09 15.16 -1.09
N GLY A 351 -0.47 16.19 -0.32
CA GLY A 351 0.35 17.38 -0.10
C GLY A 351 1.72 17.05 0.50
N TYR A 352 1.74 16.15 1.49
CA TYR A 352 2.99 15.66 2.11
C TYR A 352 3.87 14.93 1.08
N ALA A 353 3.30 14.04 0.26
CA ALA A 353 4.05 13.33 -0.77
C ALA A 353 4.58 14.27 -1.85
N VAL A 354 3.79 15.26 -2.29
CA VAL A 354 4.23 16.32 -3.20
C VAL A 354 5.44 17.06 -2.62
N PHE A 355 5.34 17.50 -1.36
CA PHE A 355 6.47 18.16 -0.69
C PHE A 355 7.69 17.23 -0.60
N PHE A 356 7.48 15.97 -0.20
CA PHE A 356 8.57 15.00 -0.08
C PHE A 356 9.31 14.79 -1.42
N TYR A 357 8.59 14.50 -2.50
CA TYR A 357 9.19 14.16 -3.79
C TYR A 357 9.73 15.35 -4.56
N LEU A 358 9.11 16.53 -4.44
CA LEU A 358 9.45 17.69 -5.26
C LEU A 358 10.35 18.69 -4.54
N VAL A 359 10.36 18.73 -3.22
CA VAL A 359 11.12 19.70 -2.44
C VAL A 359 12.19 19.03 -1.58
N TYR A 360 11.77 18.10 -0.72
CA TYR A 360 12.69 17.50 0.26
C TYR A 360 13.70 16.55 -0.39
N PHE A 361 13.24 15.63 -1.22
CA PHE A 361 14.10 14.61 -1.81
C PHE A 361 15.17 15.18 -2.74
N PRO A 362 14.87 16.17 -3.64
CA PRO A 362 15.88 16.77 -4.51
C PRO A 362 16.86 17.72 -3.77
N ALA A 363 16.42 18.37 -2.69
CA ALA A 363 17.21 19.39 -1.98
C ALA A 363 16.96 19.34 -0.47
N PRO A 364 17.45 18.32 0.24
CA PRO A 364 17.27 18.21 1.67
C PRO A 364 17.95 19.37 2.40
N SER A 365 17.24 20.00 3.32
CA SER A 365 17.73 21.09 4.15
C SER A 365 17.13 21.01 5.55
N ILE A 366 17.74 21.69 6.53
CA ILE A 366 17.23 21.76 7.92
C ILE A 366 15.81 22.32 7.95
N ALA A 367 15.52 23.31 7.11
CA ALA A 367 14.17 23.89 7.01
C ALA A 367 13.18 22.88 6.41
N ALA A 368 13.54 22.23 5.31
CA ALA A 368 12.73 21.20 4.69
C ALA A 368 12.49 20.00 5.64
N ASP A 369 13.49 19.62 6.42
CA ASP A 369 13.40 18.60 7.46
C ASP A 369 12.33 18.93 8.51
N ARG A 370 12.34 20.16 9.03
CA ARG A 370 11.33 20.62 10.00
C ARG A 370 9.92 20.59 9.40
N VAL A 371 9.76 21.09 8.17
CA VAL A 371 8.48 21.05 7.45
C VAL A 371 8.02 19.61 7.27
N LEU A 372 8.92 18.68 6.91
CA LEU A 372 8.61 17.27 6.76
C LEU A 372 8.09 16.65 8.06
N VAL A 373 8.78 16.87 9.17
CA VAL A 373 8.37 16.33 10.48
C VAL A 373 7.02 16.91 10.93
N TRP A 374 6.82 18.21 10.85
CA TRP A 374 5.54 18.82 11.23
C TRP A 374 4.41 18.46 10.27
N GLY A 375 4.70 18.36 8.98
CA GLY A 375 3.76 17.83 7.98
C GLY A 375 3.31 16.41 8.30
N SER A 376 4.22 15.56 8.78
CA SER A 376 3.87 14.19 9.21
C SER A 376 2.88 14.18 10.38
N VAL A 377 3.01 15.12 11.32
CA VAL A 377 2.07 15.25 12.46
C VAL A 377 0.66 15.59 11.95
N LEU A 378 0.55 16.47 10.95
CA LEU A 378 -0.76 16.80 10.33
C LEU A 378 -1.37 15.60 9.62
N VAL A 379 -0.57 14.80 8.88
CA VAL A 379 -1.05 13.57 8.23
C VAL A 379 -1.48 12.54 9.26
N ILE A 380 -0.75 12.38 10.36
CA ILE A 380 -1.12 11.50 11.48
C ILE A 380 -2.43 11.94 12.13
N ALA A 381 -2.60 13.24 12.38
CA ALA A 381 -3.85 13.76 12.90
C ALA A 381 -5.03 13.47 11.95
N ALA A 382 -4.81 13.62 10.64
CA ALA A 382 -5.80 13.24 9.63
C ALA A 382 -6.07 11.73 9.59
N ALA A 383 -5.05 10.88 9.79
CA ALA A 383 -5.21 9.44 9.90
C ALA A 383 -6.05 9.05 11.12
N LEU A 384 -5.79 9.67 12.28
CA LEU A 384 -6.62 9.49 13.48
C LEU A 384 -8.06 9.95 13.24
N LEU A 385 -8.26 11.10 12.58
CA LEU A 385 -9.59 11.59 12.23
C LEU A 385 -10.34 10.66 11.29
N ALA A 386 -9.63 10.01 10.35
CA ALA A 386 -10.18 9.10 9.36
C ALA A 386 -10.52 7.70 9.92
N LEU A 387 -10.10 7.38 11.14
CA LEU A 387 -10.55 6.16 11.82
C LEU A 387 -12.09 6.18 12.02
N PRO A 388 -12.78 5.04 11.93
CA PRO A 388 -14.23 4.97 11.92
C PRO A 388 -14.86 5.09 13.32
N TRP A 389 -14.57 6.17 14.05
CA TRP A 389 -15.03 6.45 15.41
C TRP A 389 -16.55 6.45 15.58
N GLU A 390 -17.29 6.83 14.54
CA GLU A 390 -18.76 6.81 14.52
C GLU A 390 -19.32 5.40 14.70
N ARG A 391 -18.58 4.37 14.32
CA ARG A 391 -18.98 2.96 14.48
C ARG A 391 -18.92 2.49 15.95
N LEU A 392 -18.34 3.30 16.83
CA LEU A 392 -18.33 3.00 18.27
C LEU A 392 -19.63 3.40 18.98
N ARG A 393 -20.45 4.26 18.36
CA ARG A 393 -21.75 4.65 18.92
C ARG A 393 -22.71 3.48 18.97
N PRO A 394 -23.48 3.29 20.07
CA PRO A 394 -24.39 2.14 20.24
C PRO A 394 -25.43 2.02 19.10
N GLU A 395 -25.88 3.14 18.56
CA GLU A 395 -26.91 3.23 17.52
C GLU A 395 -26.42 2.83 16.11
N SER A 396 -25.13 2.74 15.88
CA SER A 396 -24.54 2.54 14.56
C SER A 396 -24.38 1.06 14.16
N ARG A 397 -24.99 0.10 14.88
CA ARG A 397 -24.97 -1.32 14.47
C ARG A 397 -25.81 -1.48 13.20
N PRO A 398 -25.23 -1.88 12.05
CA PRO A 398 -25.99 -2.10 10.83
C PRO A 398 -27.09 -3.14 11.09
N ALA A 399 -28.33 -2.80 10.80
CA ALA A 399 -29.49 -3.69 10.97
C ALA A 399 -29.33 -5.04 10.22
N GLY A 400 -28.53 -5.07 9.15
CA GLY A 400 -28.24 -6.26 8.34
C GLY A 400 -27.30 -7.30 8.95
N LEU A 401 -26.52 -6.96 9.99
CA LEU A 401 -25.63 -7.94 10.65
C LEU A 401 -26.39 -8.92 11.57
N ARG A 402 -27.66 -8.65 11.89
CA ARG A 402 -28.50 -9.57 12.68
C ARG A 402 -29.07 -10.72 11.86
N SER A 403 -29.19 -10.62 10.54
CA SER A 403 -29.89 -11.59 9.69
C SER A 403 -28.96 -12.59 8.97
N SER A 404 -27.67 -12.33 8.85
CA SER A 404 -26.75 -13.26 8.17
C SER A 404 -26.34 -14.49 8.99
N TRP A 405 -26.81 -14.58 10.24
CA TRP A 405 -26.57 -15.73 11.12
C TRP A 405 -27.79 -16.66 11.27
N ARG A 406 -28.90 -16.43 10.53
CA ARG A 406 -29.91 -17.47 10.43
C ARG A 406 -29.30 -18.63 9.66
N ALA A 407 -29.38 -19.83 10.28
CA ALA A 407 -29.07 -21.09 9.63
C ALA A 407 -29.77 -21.14 8.27
N PRO A 408 -29.16 -21.71 7.22
CA PRO A 408 -29.89 -21.97 5.98
C PRO A 408 -31.16 -22.72 6.31
N PRO A 409 -32.28 -22.41 5.64
CA PRO A 409 -33.53 -23.15 5.85
C PRO A 409 -33.21 -24.64 5.69
N THR A 410 -33.60 -25.42 6.67
CA THR A 410 -33.53 -26.89 6.64
C THR A 410 -34.37 -27.33 5.43
N ALA A 411 -33.89 -28.30 4.68
CA ALA A 411 -34.51 -28.84 3.46
C ALA A 411 -35.91 -29.49 3.67
N ASN A 412 -36.63 -29.16 4.72
CA ASN A 412 -37.92 -29.70 5.12
C ASN A 412 -39.05 -28.64 5.11
N ASP A 413 -38.84 -27.45 4.57
CA ASP A 413 -39.95 -26.55 4.30
C ASP A 413 -40.59 -26.97 2.96
N GLU A 414 -41.64 -27.75 3.14
CA GLU A 414 -42.47 -28.51 2.20
C GLU A 414 -43.00 -27.61 1.07
N LEU A 415 -42.94 -28.17 -0.14
CA LEU A 415 -43.76 -27.77 -1.26
C LEU A 415 -45.24 -27.97 -0.93
N PRO A 416 -46.12 -26.98 -1.04
CA PRO A 416 -47.58 -27.26 -1.02
C PRO A 416 -47.96 -27.96 -2.33
N ILE A 417 -48.74 -29.01 -2.15
CA ILE A 417 -49.43 -29.81 -3.18
C ILE A 417 -50.36 -28.95 -4.04
#